data_2e1aa7ce83c2e83ceb0a439ca27a7adf
#
_entry.id   2e1aa7ce83c2e83ceb0a439ca27a7adf
#
_cell.length_a   1.000
_cell.length_b   1.000
_cell.length_c   1.000
_cell.angle_alpha   90.00
_cell.angle_beta   90.00
_cell.angle_gamma   90.00
#
_symmetry.space_group_name_H-M   'P 1'
#
loop_
_entity.id
_entity.type
_entity.pdbx_description
1 polymer ?
#
loop_
_entity_poly.entity_id
_entity_poly.type
_entity_poly.pdbx_seq_one_letter_code
_entity_poly.pdbx_strand_id
1 'polypeptide(L)'
;MSTINPLQAIRLTHNVLLKQLITKGRLIGITIIGLLPILLGWVIGRQSDDPLEAGVGFVSYMGLSILIPIVALIFASASLGDTREDGTLVYLWLRPISRLSVSTGAWAASVTIALPLTVIPMTISAILLDAGNSVITATIVTSIL
;
A
#
# COMPACT_ATOMS: atom_id res chain seq x y z
N MET A 1 36.34 8.01 10.48
CA MET A 1 35.16 7.29 9.98
C MET A 1 33.94 8.19 10.20
N SER A 2 33.38 8.78 9.15
CA SER A 2 32.19 9.63 9.28
C SER A 2 31.00 8.74 9.61
N THR A 3 30.48 8.85 10.81
CA THR A 3 29.25 8.18 11.22
C THR A 3 28.09 8.80 10.42
N ILE A 4 27.47 7.99 9.57
CA ILE A 4 26.30 8.42 8.81
C ILE A 4 25.19 8.74 9.81
N ASN A 5 24.62 9.95 9.72
CA ASN A 5 23.49 10.35 10.56
C ASN A 5 22.32 9.34 10.37
N PRO A 6 21.70 8.84 11.44
CA PRO A 6 20.62 7.85 11.35
C PRO A 6 19.47 8.30 10.44
N LEU A 7 19.14 9.57 10.40
CA LEU A 7 18.12 10.12 9.49
C LEU A 7 18.52 10.01 8.01
N GLN A 8 19.79 10.22 7.70
CA GLN A 8 20.30 10.04 6.34
C GLN A 8 20.28 8.57 5.94
N ALA A 9 20.62 7.66 6.86
CA ALA A 9 20.54 6.23 6.63
C ALA A 9 19.11 5.76 6.32
N ILE A 10 18.12 6.21 7.10
CA ILE A 10 16.70 5.91 6.87
C ILE A 10 16.25 6.42 5.49
N ARG A 11 16.57 7.67 5.15
CA ARG A 11 16.20 8.28 3.88
C ARG A 11 16.83 7.58 2.68
N LEU A 12 18.09 7.18 2.78
CA LEU A 12 18.77 6.42 1.73
C LEU A 12 18.13 5.03 1.55
N THR A 13 17.88 4.33 2.65
CA THR A 13 17.23 3.01 2.62
C THR A 13 15.82 3.10 2.03
N HIS A 14 15.03 4.08 2.46
CA HIS A 14 13.70 4.35 1.91
C HIS A 14 13.75 4.54 0.39
N ASN A 15 14.63 5.42 -0.13
CA ASN A 15 14.71 5.72 -1.55
C ASN A 15 15.18 4.51 -2.38
N VAL A 16 16.11 3.72 -1.86
CA VAL A 16 16.60 2.51 -2.55
C VAL A 16 15.49 1.46 -2.62
N LEU A 17 14.85 1.16 -1.50
CA LEU A 17 13.77 0.17 -1.45
C LEU A 17 12.54 0.61 -2.23
N LEU A 18 12.22 1.91 -2.22
CA LEU A 18 11.12 2.44 -3.01
C LEU A 18 11.34 2.21 -4.51
N LYS A 19 12.57 2.41 -5.01
CA LYS A 19 12.92 2.10 -6.40
C LYS A 19 12.87 0.60 -6.72
N GLN A 20 13.23 -0.25 -5.77
CA GLN A 20 13.14 -1.71 -5.93
C GLN A 20 11.68 -2.18 -5.95
N LEU A 21 10.81 -1.56 -5.15
CA LEU A 21 9.39 -1.88 -5.14
C LEU A 21 8.66 -1.45 -6.42
N ILE A 22 9.16 -0.41 -7.13
CA ILE A 22 8.57 0.11 -8.38
C ILE A 22 9.25 -0.56 -9.59
N THR A 23 9.01 -1.84 -9.79
CA THR A 23 9.40 -2.58 -11.00
C THR A 23 8.23 -2.70 -11.98
N LYS A 24 8.52 -2.85 -13.29
CA LYS A 24 7.47 -2.95 -14.33
C LYS A 24 6.44 -4.03 -14.04
N GLY A 25 6.88 -5.23 -13.62
CA GLY A 25 5.97 -6.33 -13.29
C GLY A 25 5.08 -6.02 -12.08
N ARG A 26 5.63 -5.36 -11.07
CA ARG A 26 4.85 -4.94 -9.90
C ARG A 26 3.88 -3.81 -10.20
N LEU A 27 4.26 -2.85 -11.06
CA LEU A 27 3.34 -1.81 -11.52
C LEU A 27 2.11 -2.40 -12.20
N ILE A 28 2.27 -3.43 -13.02
CA ILE A 28 1.14 -4.15 -13.63
C ILE A 28 0.26 -4.78 -12.55
N GLY A 29 0.85 -5.50 -11.59
CA GLY A 29 0.12 -6.10 -10.47
C GLY A 29 -0.61 -5.05 -9.63
N ILE A 30 0.05 -3.95 -9.28
CA ILE A 30 -0.52 -2.81 -8.56
C ILE A 30 -1.71 -2.21 -9.32
N THR A 31 -1.56 -2.04 -10.63
CA THR A 31 -2.64 -1.50 -11.47
C THR A 31 -3.85 -2.43 -11.49
N ILE A 32 -3.64 -3.73 -11.63
CA ILE A 32 -4.73 -4.73 -11.61
C ILE A 32 -5.44 -4.71 -10.25
N ILE A 33 -4.69 -4.76 -9.16
CA ILE A 33 -5.24 -4.74 -7.79
C ILE A 33 -6.01 -3.43 -7.53
N GLY A 34 -5.49 -2.30 -8.02
CA GLY A 34 -6.16 -1.00 -7.86
C GLY A 34 -7.39 -0.82 -8.74
N LEU A 35 -7.42 -1.40 -9.94
CA LEU A 35 -8.57 -1.32 -10.85
C LEU A 35 -9.75 -2.20 -10.39
N LEU A 36 -9.47 -3.31 -9.74
CA LEU A 36 -10.49 -4.28 -9.34
C LEU A 36 -11.59 -3.66 -8.44
N PRO A 37 -11.28 -2.97 -7.33
CA PRO A 37 -12.31 -2.31 -6.52
C PRO A 37 -13.06 -1.20 -7.28
N ILE A 38 -12.40 -0.49 -8.19
CA ILE A 38 -13.04 0.55 -9.00
C ILE A 38 -14.10 -0.05 -9.93
N LEU A 39 -13.75 -1.14 -10.62
CA LEU A 39 -14.68 -1.85 -11.50
C LEU A 39 -15.85 -2.44 -10.72
N LEU A 40 -15.59 -3.07 -9.59
CA LEU A 40 -16.64 -3.64 -8.74
C LEU A 40 -17.55 -2.56 -8.16
N GLY A 41 -17.00 -1.46 -7.67
CA GLY A 41 -17.77 -0.32 -7.19
C GLY A 41 -18.69 0.25 -8.27
N TRP A 42 -18.19 0.37 -9.50
CA TRP A 42 -19.00 0.84 -10.62
C TRP A 42 -20.16 -0.13 -10.99
N VAL A 43 -19.89 -1.44 -11.00
CA VAL A 43 -20.92 -2.46 -11.28
C VAL A 43 -21.98 -2.49 -10.19
N ILE A 44 -21.56 -2.52 -8.93
CA ILE A 44 -22.47 -2.59 -7.77
C ILE A 44 -23.30 -1.30 -7.69
N GLY A 45 -22.70 -0.13 -7.89
CA GLY A 45 -23.42 1.14 -7.84
C GLY A 45 -24.55 1.26 -8.88
N ARG A 46 -24.44 0.55 -10.03
CA ARG A 46 -25.50 0.52 -11.03
C ARG A 46 -26.65 -0.43 -10.73
N GLN A 47 -26.42 -1.40 -9.85
CA GLN A 47 -27.39 -2.46 -9.57
C GLN A 47 -28.02 -2.32 -8.17
N SER A 48 -27.53 -1.41 -7.33
CA SER A 48 -27.98 -1.27 -5.96
C SER A 48 -29.13 -0.26 -5.86
N ASP A 49 -30.21 -0.69 -5.24
CA ASP A 49 -31.35 0.18 -4.91
C ASP A 49 -31.07 1.07 -3.69
N ASP A 50 -30.13 0.65 -2.81
CA ASP A 50 -29.65 1.43 -1.66
C ASP A 50 -28.13 1.66 -1.75
N PRO A 51 -27.70 2.82 -2.25
CA PRO A 51 -26.28 3.14 -2.39
C PRO A 51 -25.51 3.19 -1.10
N LEU A 52 -26.17 3.57 0.02
CA LEU A 52 -25.51 3.69 1.31
C LEU A 52 -25.17 2.31 1.89
N GLU A 53 -26.11 1.38 1.89
CA GLU A 53 -25.91 0.02 2.39
C GLU A 53 -24.88 -0.71 1.51
N ALA A 54 -24.99 -0.58 0.19
CA ALA A 54 -24.03 -1.12 -0.77
C ALA A 54 -22.62 -0.57 -0.55
N GLY A 55 -22.50 0.75 -0.29
CA GLY A 55 -21.21 1.40 -0.01
C GLY A 55 -20.56 0.91 1.28
N VAL A 56 -21.32 0.85 2.37
CA VAL A 56 -20.83 0.32 3.66
C VAL A 56 -20.43 -1.13 3.53
N GLY A 57 -21.25 -1.96 2.91
CA GLY A 57 -20.94 -3.37 2.65
C GLY A 57 -19.68 -3.54 1.82
N PHE A 58 -19.57 -2.80 0.71
CA PHE A 58 -18.41 -2.85 -0.18
C PHE A 58 -17.10 -2.47 0.54
N VAL A 59 -17.10 -1.36 1.28
CA VAL A 59 -15.91 -0.90 2.03
C VAL A 59 -15.51 -1.92 3.08
N SER A 60 -16.46 -2.48 3.82
CA SER A 60 -16.20 -3.45 4.88
C SER A 60 -15.65 -4.77 4.33
N TYR A 61 -16.30 -5.34 3.32
CA TYR A 61 -15.88 -6.63 2.78
C TYR A 61 -14.71 -6.52 1.80
N MET A 62 -14.80 -5.65 0.82
CA MET A 62 -13.77 -5.54 -0.21
C MET A 62 -12.54 -4.79 0.30
N GLY A 63 -12.73 -3.66 0.99
CA GLY A 63 -11.64 -2.84 1.50
C GLY A 63 -10.93 -3.48 2.67
N LEU A 64 -11.63 -3.61 3.80
CA LEU A 64 -11.03 -4.05 5.06
C LEU A 64 -10.65 -5.54 5.06
N SER A 65 -11.53 -6.41 4.53
CA SER A 65 -11.32 -7.85 4.63
C SER A 65 -10.44 -8.44 3.54
N ILE A 66 -10.36 -7.78 2.37
CA ILE A 66 -9.65 -8.35 1.20
C ILE A 66 -8.49 -7.44 0.77
N LEU A 67 -8.77 -6.21 0.38
CA LEU A 67 -7.79 -5.33 -0.27
C LEU A 67 -6.64 -4.97 0.67
N ILE A 68 -6.94 -4.46 1.86
CA ILE A 68 -5.95 -4.00 2.83
C ILE A 68 -5.01 -5.14 3.26
N PRO A 69 -5.49 -6.33 3.67
CA PRO A 69 -4.61 -7.44 4.04
C PRO A 69 -3.74 -7.94 2.88
N ILE A 70 -4.29 -8.02 1.66
CA ILE A 70 -3.52 -8.45 0.48
C ILE A 70 -2.42 -7.45 0.16
N VAL A 71 -2.74 -6.16 0.10
CA VAL A 71 -1.76 -5.10 -0.18
C VAL A 71 -0.69 -5.06 0.91
N ALA A 72 -1.09 -5.10 2.18
CA ALA A 72 -0.16 -5.13 3.30
C ALA A 72 0.80 -6.33 3.22
N LEU A 73 0.28 -7.54 2.94
CA LEU A 73 1.08 -8.74 2.83
C LEU A 73 2.07 -8.68 1.65
N ILE A 74 1.63 -8.21 0.48
CA ILE A 74 2.49 -8.07 -0.71
C ILE A 74 3.64 -7.11 -0.42
N PHE A 75 3.36 -5.92 0.10
CA PHE A 75 4.39 -4.92 0.31
C PHE A 75 5.26 -5.19 1.54
N ALA A 76 4.71 -5.73 2.62
CA ALA A 76 5.49 -6.14 3.79
C ALA A 76 6.47 -7.26 3.45
N SER A 77 6.04 -8.29 2.69
CA SER A 77 6.92 -9.37 2.27
C SER A 77 7.98 -8.92 1.26
N ALA A 78 7.59 -8.06 0.33
CA ALA A 78 8.48 -7.58 -0.73
C ALA A 78 9.55 -6.63 -0.21
N SER A 79 9.28 -5.84 0.82
CA SER A 79 10.20 -4.81 1.32
C SER A 79 11.55 -5.36 1.82
N LEU A 80 11.56 -6.57 2.35
CA LEU A 80 12.77 -7.26 2.83
C LEU A 80 13.06 -8.56 2.08
N GLY A 81 12.04 -9.19 1.49
CA GLY A 81 12.17 -10.46 0.77
C GLY A 81 13.09 -10.36 -0.43
N ASP A 82 12.94 -9.33 -1.25
CA ASP A 82 13.72 -9.11 -2.45
C ASP A 82 15.21 -8.89 -2.15
N THR A 83 15.52 -8.09 -1.13
CA THR A 83 16.91 -7.87 -0.71
C THR A 83 17.57 -9.15 -0.20
N ARG A 84 16.79 -10.11 0.27
CA ARG A 84 17.28 -11.43 0.71
C ARG A 84 17.53 -12.35 -0.49
N GLU A 85 16.63 -12.38 -1.46
CA GLU A 85 16.77 -13.21 -2.67
C GLU A 85 17.91 -12.76 -3.56
N ASP A 86 18.13 -11.44 -3.71
CA ASP A 86 19.22 -10.86 -4.49
C ASP A 86 20.61 -11.01 -3.80
N GLY A 87 20.68 -11.58 -2.61
CA GLY A 87 21.93 -11.73 -1.85
C GLY A 87 22.53 -10.38 -1.38
N THR A 88 21.83 -9.28 -1.57
CA THR A 88 22.29 -7.93 -1.24
C THR A 88 22.23 -7.62 0.24
N LEU A 89 21.53 -8.44 1.03
CA LEU A 89 21.49 -8.36 2.50
C LEU A 89 22.89 -8.42 3.12
N VAL A 90 23.83 -9.19 2.55
CA VAL A 90 25.21 -9.29 3.04
C VAL A 90 25.90 -7.93 2.96
N TYR A 91 25.68 -7.17 1.90
CA TYR A 91 26.26 -5.84 1.74
C TYR A 91 25.66 -4.81 2.69
N LEU A 92 24.39 -4.95 3.07
CA LEU A 92 23.74 -4.14 4.11
C LEU A 92 24.31 -4.44 5.51
N TRP A 93 24.71 -5.70 5.75
CA TRP A 93 25.30 -6.11 7.03
C TRP A 93 26.77 -5.66 7.19
N LEU A 94 27.48 -5.51 6.09
CA LEU A 94 28.87 -5.03 6.08
C LEU A 94 28.98 -3.51 6.23
N ARG A 95 27.88 -2.77 6.05
CA ARG A 95 27.86 -1.32 6.29
C ARG A 95 27.60 -1.00 7.76
N PRO A 96 28.20 0.04 8.33
CA PRO A 96 27.94 0.49 9.70
C PRO A 96 26.60 1.24 9.83
N ILE A 97 25.50 0.60 9.34
CA ILE A 97 24.14 1.14 9.40
C ILE A 97 23.37 0.34 10.45
N SER A 98 22.63 1.03 11.32
CA SER A 98 21.85 0.38 12.36
C SER A 98 20.72 -0.45 11.73
N ARG A 99 20.46 -1.64 12.27
CA ARG A 99 19.36 -2.53 11.82
C ARG A 99 18.00 -1.83 11.89
N LEU A 100 17.82 -0.98 12.91
CA LEU A 100 16.62 -0.16 13.07
C LEU A 100 16.42 0.81 11.89
N SER A 101 17.49 1.45 11.41
CA SER A 101 17.39 2.37 10.27
C SER A 101 16.98 1.67 8.97
N VAL A 102 17.43 0.43 8.76
CA VAL A 102 17.03 -0.39 7.61
C VAL A 102 15.57 -0.80 7.72
N SER A 103 15.17 -1.30 8.89
CA SER A 103 13.78 -1.73 9.13
C SER A 103 12.78 -0.58 9.03
N THR A 104 13.06 0.57 9.63
CA THR A 104 12.19 1.74 9.54
C THR A 104 12.14 2.31 8.12
N GLY A 105 13.26 2.30 7.39
CA GLY A 105 13.29 2.72 5.98
C GLY A 105 12.47 1.79 5.08
N ALA A 106 12.54 0.49 5.30
CA ALA A 106 11.74 -0.51 4.59
C ALA A 106 10.24 -0.35 4.87
N TRP A 107 9.87 -0.20 6.14
CA TRP A 107 8.49 0.07 6.53
C TRP A 107 7.94 1.34 5.88
N ALA A 108 8.69 2.44 5.95
CA ALA A 108 8.29 3.70 5.34
C ALA A 108 8.13 3.59 3.81
N ALA A 109 9.01 2.84 3.12
CA ALA A 109 8.89 2.61 1.68
C ALA A 109 7.62 1.82 1.33
N SER A 110 7.30 0.77 2.09
CA SER A 110 6.09 -0.03 1.91
C SER A 110 4.82 0.80 2.12
N VAL A 111 4.76 1.59 3.19
CA VAL A 111 3.63 2.48 3.49
C VAL A 111 3.44 3.53 2.40
N THR A 112 4.53 4.10 1.88
CA THR A 112 4.47 5.13 0.81
C THR A 112 3.77 4.62 -0.46
N ILE A 113 3.85 3.32 -0.76
CA ILE A 113 3.19 2.72 -1.92
C ILE A 113 1.82 2.15 -1.54
N ALA A 114 1.73 1.47 -0.40
CA ALA A 114 0.50 0.81 0.03
C ALA A 114 -0.65 1.80 0.30
N LEU A 115 -0.36 2.94 0.93
CA LEU A 115 -1.39 3.95 1.23
C LEU A 115 -2.10 4.48 -0.02
N PRO A 116 -1.42 5.02 -1.04
CA PRO A 116 -2.12 5.47 -2.24
C PRO A 116 -2.86 4.34 -2.95
N LEU A 117 -2.28 3.13 -2.94
CA LEU A 117 -2.87 1.97 -3.59
C LEU A 117 -4.17 1.50 -2.93
N THR A 118 -4.34 1.70 -1.64
CA THR A 118 -5.59 1.38 -0.92
C THR A 118 -6.55 2.56 -0.91
N VAL A 119 -6.09 3.75 -0.55
CA VAL A 119 -6.93 4.94 -0.39
C VAL A 119 -7.56 5.37 -1.71
N ILE A 120 -6.76 5.47 -2.79
CA ILE A 120 -7.26 6.02 -4.07
C ILE A 120 -8.34 5.13 -4.69
N PRO A 121 -8.13 3.81 -4.90
CA PRO A 121 -9.15 2.98 -5.51
C PRO A 121 -10.41 2.86 -4.66
N MET A 122 -10.28 2.76 -3.34
CA MET A 122 -11.42 2.67 -2.44
C MET A 122 -12.23 3.95 -2.40
N THR A 123 -11.58 5.12 -2.41
CA THR A 123 -12.27 6.40 -2.48
C THR A 123 -13.01 6.57 -3.81
N ILE A 124 -12.38 6.22 -4.92
CA ILE A 124 -13.03 6.25 -6.25
C ILE A 124 -14.23 5.31 -6.28
N SER A 125 -14.10 4.10 -5.74
CA SER A 125 -15.20 3.13 -5.66
C SER A 125 -16.36 3.64 -4.83
N ALA A 126 -16.09 4.27 -3.67
CA ALA A 126 -17.13 4.87 -2.82
C ALA A 126 -17.86 6.02 -3.51
N ILE A 127 -17.17 6.82 -4.33
CA ILE A 127 -17.76 7.87 -5.14
C ILE A 127 -18.64 7.28 -6.25
N LEU A 128 -18.18 6.22 -6.93
CA LEU A 128 -18.93 5.55 -7.99
C LEU A 128 -20.19 4.82 -7.49
N LEU A 129 -20.18 4.41 -6.21
CA LEU A 129 -21.33 3.84 -5.53
C LEU A 129 -22.38 4.88 -5.13
N ASP A 130 -22.05 6.17 -5.24
CA ASP A 130 -22.89 7.29 -4.73
C ASP A 130 -23.26 7.13 -3.24
N ALA A 131 -22.33 6.58 -2.47
CA ALA A 131 -22.55 6.14 -1.08
C ALA A 131 -22.63 7.30 -0.07
N GLY A 132 -22.59 8.55 -0.55
CA GLY A 132 -22.65 9.75 0.28
C GLY A 132 -21.32 10.11 0.99
N ASN A 133 -21.22 11.37 1.41
CA ASN A 133 -19.99 11.94 1.97
C ASN A 133 -19.51 11.25 3.25
N SER A 134 -20.42 10.72 4.06
CA SER A 134 -20.08 10.00 5.30
C SER A 134 -19.30 8.70 5.03
N VAL A 135 -19.70 7.94 4.02
CA VAL A 135 -19.04 6.69 3.63
C VAL A 135 -17.68 6.99 2.99
N ILE A 136 -17.59 8.03 2.16
CA ILE A 136 -16.32 8.46 1.56
C ILE A 136 -15.32 8.84 2.66
N THR A 137 -15.74 9.63 3.64
CA THR A 137 -14.88 10.03 4.77
C THR A 137 -14.45 8.83 5.60
N ALA A 138 -15.39 7.92 5.91
CA ALA A 138 -15.09 6.68 6.62
C ALA A 138 -14.10 5.81 5.84
N THR A 139 -14.24 5.70 4.52
CA THR A 139 -13.34 4.94 3.65
C THR A 139 -11.92 5.48 3.71
N ILE A 140 -11.74 6.79 3.63
CA ILE A 140 -10.42 7.43 3.72
C ILE A 140 -9.78 7.15 5.07
N VAL A 141 -10.52 7.38 6.16
CA VAL A 141 -10.01 7.15 7.53
C VAL A 141 -9.61 5.70 7.74
N THR A 142 -10.46 4.75 7.35
CA THR A 142 -10.21 3.32 7.53
C THR A 142 -9.06 2.79 6.67
N SER A 143 -8.82 3.40 5.52
CA SER A 143 -7.72 3.00 4.63
C SER A 143 -6.35 3.51 5.11
N ILE A 144 -6.32 4.48 6.03
CA ILE A 144 -5.09 5.05 6.61
C ILE A 144 -4.70 4.36 7.91
N LEU A 145 -5.68 3.87 8.67
CA LEU A 145 -5.47 3.14 9.94
C LEU A 145 -4.95 1.72 9.73
#